data_4ef3aa69072b27db86ba5a1d507d8523
#
_entry.id   4ef3aa69072b27db86ba5a1d507d8523
#
_cell.length_a   1.000
_cell.length_b   1.000
_cell.length_c   1.000
_cell.angle_alpha   90.00
_cell.angle_beta   90.00
_cell.angle_gamma   90.00
#
_symmetry.space_group_name_H-M   'P 1'
#
loop_
_entity.id
_entity.type
_entity.pdbx_description
1 polymer ?
#
loop_
_entity_poly.entity_id
_entity_poly.type
_entity_poly.pdbx_seq_one_letter_code
_entity_poly.pdbx_strand_id
1 'polypeptide(L)'
;MSEVQSIKQQTALPAPLDEMLKALSHPVRLDILSWLKEPEKHFSAQHMPLEMGVCAGQFERCGLSQSTVSAHLSVLTKAGLITPHRVGQWTFYKRDEEAIAAFIATLSDL
;
A
#
# COMPACT_ATOMS: atom_id res chain seq x y z
N MET A 1 3.39 -15.40 -29.45
CA MET A 1 3.91 -14.10 -29.06
C MET A 1 2.80 -13.18 -28.56
N SER A 2 1.69 -13.08 -29.26
CA SER A 2 0.60 -12.23 -28.81
C SER A 2 0.04 -12.66 -27.46
N GLU A 3 0.03 -13.95 -27.18
CA GLU A 3 -0.43 -14.44 -25.88
C GLU A 3 0.41 -13.92 -24.73
N VAL A 4 1.72 -13.86 -24.93
CA VAL A 4 2.63 -13.38 -23.89
C VAL A 4 2.37 -11.91 -23.61
N GLN A 5 2.16 -11.12 -24.66
CA GLN A 5 1.85 -9.71 -24.50
C GLN A 5 0.50 -9.50 -23.84
N SER A 6 -0.47 -10.32 -24.17
CA SER A 6 -1.79 -10.25 -23.57
C SER A 6 -1.72 -10.52 -22.06
N ILE A 7 -0.95 -11.52 -21.66
CA ILE A 7 -0.75 -11.83 -20.25
C ILE A 7 -0.09 -10.67 -19.53
N LYS A 8 0.93 -10.06 -20.12
CA LYS A 8 1.60 -8.92 -19.53
C LYS A 8 0.66 -7.74 -19.33
N GLN A 9 -0.24 -7.52 -20.28
CA GLN A 9 -1.22 -6.45 -20.16
C GLN A 9 -2.21 -6.70 -19.05
N GLN A 10 -2.60 -7.96 -18.84
CA GLN A 10 -3.54 -8.34 -17.81
C GLN A 10 -2.94 -8.21 -16.42
N THR A 11 -1.61 -8.34 -16.32
CA THR A 11 -0.91 -8.27 -15.05
C THR A 11 -0.02 -7.02 -14.96
N ALA A 12 -0.45 -5.95 -15.64
CA ALA A 12 0.31 -4.70 -15.63
C ALA A 12 0.46 -4.18 -14.20
N LEU A 13 1.69 -3.83 -13.84
CA LEU A 13 2.02 -3.34 -12.51
C LEU A 13 2.04 -1.80 -12.50
N PRO A 14 1.72 -1.18 -11.35
CA PRO A 14 1.78 0.28 -11.22
C PRO A 14 3.22 0.80 -11.16
N ALA A 15 4.19 -0.08 -10.92
CA ALA A 15 5.61 0.26 -10.84
C ALA A 15 6.41 -0.96 -11.30
N PRO A 16 7.71 -0.78 -11.63
CA PRO A 16 8.55 -1.92 -11.96
C PRO A 16 8.59 -2.94 -10.83
N LEU A 17 8.65 -4.23 -11.18
CA LEU A 17 8.61 -5.30 -10.21
C LEU A 17 9.69 -5.17 -9.13
N ASP A 18 10.91 -4.81 -9.52
CA ASP A 18 12.01 -4.67 -8.56
C ASP A 18 11.74 -3.54 -7.56
N GLU A 19 11.10 -2.46 -7.98
CA GLU A 19 10.74 -1.38 -7.05
C GLU A 19 9.67 -1.84 -6.07
N MET A 20 8.70 -2.61 -6.53
CA MET A 20 7.67 -3.16 -5.65
C MET A 20 8.28 -4.11 -4.63
N LEU A 21 9.21 -4.96 -5.07
CA LEU A 21 9.92 -5.86 -4.17
C LEU A 21 10.75 -5.11 -3.13
N LYS A 22 11.43 -4.05 -3.55
CA LYS A 22 12.20 -3.22 -2.61
C LYS A 22 11.31 -2.56 -1.57
N ALA A 23 10.13 -2.12 -1.99
CA ALA A 23 9.18 -1.51 -1.05
C ALA A 23 8.77 -2.48 0.05
N LEU A 24 8.73 -3.77 -0.26
CA LEU A 24 8.35 -4.80 0.70
C LEU A 24 9.52 -5.36 1.50
N SER A 25 10.75 -4.96 1.21
CA SER A 25 11.93 -5.49 1.89
C SER A 25 12.24 -4.79 3.21
N HIS A 26 11.22 -4.32 3.91
CA HIS A 26 11.36 -3.66 5.20
C HIS A 26 10.21 -4.09 6.12
N PRO A 27 10.54 -4.62 7.32
CA PRO A 27 9.49 -5.15 8.21
C PRO A 27 8.36 -4.16 8.53
N VAL A 28 8.69 -2.89 8.74
CA VAL A 28 7.67 -1.88 9.05
C VAL A 28 6.70 -1.71 7.89
N ARG A 29 7.18 -1.75 6.65
CA ARG A 29 6.30 -1.61 5.50
C ARG A 29 5.40 -2.82 5.31
N LEU A 30 5.89 -4.00 5.62
CA LEU A 30 5.05 -5.20 5.64
C LEU A 30 3.97 -5.08 6.71
N ASP A 31 4.33 -4.56 7.88
CA ASP A 31 3.37 -4.33 8.96
C ASP A 31 2.29 -3.33 8.54
N ILE A 32 2.69 -2.24 7.90
CA ILE A 32 1.73 -1.23 7.44
C ILE A 32 0.71 -1.86 6.49
N LEU A 33 1.17 -2.65 5.53
CA LEU A 33 0.25 -3.32 4.60
C LEU A 33 -0.67 -4.29 5.31
N SER A 34 -0.15 -5.03 6.28
CA SER A 34 -0.94 -5.95 7.07
C SER A 34 -2.01 -5.21 7.88
N TRP A 35 -1.64 -4.10 8.52
CA TRP A 35 -2.58 -3.29 9.29
C TRP A 35 -3.69 -2.70 8.40
N LEU A 36 -3.31 -2.23 7.22
CA LEU A 36 -4.27 -1.64 6.27
C LEU A 36 -5.22 -2.67 5.66
N LYS A 37 -4.89 -3.94 5.75
CA LYS A 37 -5.76 -5.00 5.25
C LYS A 37 -7.02 -5.14 6.11
N GLU A 38 -6.85 -4.98 7.42
CA GLU A 38 -7.96 -5.06 8.38
C GLU A 38 -7.88 -3.88 9.35
N PRO A 39 -8.20 -2.68 8.86
CA PRO A 39 -7.94 -1.47 9.64
C PRO A 39 -8.72 -1.41 10.96
N GLU A 40 -9.91 -2.00 11.04
CA GLU A 40 -10.69 -1.99 12.26
C GLU A 40 -10.02 -2.76 13.41
N LYS A 41 -9.11 -3.65 13.11
CA LYS A 41 -8.38 -4.40 14.13
C LYS A 41 -7.21 -3.64 14.71
N HIS A 42 -6.70 -2.66 13.98
CA HIS A 42 -5.42 -2.02 14.32
C HIS A 42 -5.52 -0.54 14.62
N PHE A 43 -6.58 0.11 14.17
CA PHE A 43 -6.73 1.56 14.27
C PHE A 43 -8.00 1.93 14.99
N SER A 44 -7.98 3.10 15.64
CA SER A 44 -9.15 3.62 16.35
C SER A 44 -10.00 4.49 15.42
N ALA A 45 -11.15 4.94 15.91
CA ALA A 45 -12.04 5.80 15.15
C ALA A 45 -11.34 7.09 14.73
N GLN A 46 -11.70 7.61 13.58
CA GLN A 46 -11.19 8.85 13.02
C GLN A 46 -12.34 9.63 12.37
N HIS A 47 -12.02 10.78 11.76
CA HIS A 47 -13.05 11.62 11.12
C HIS A 47 -13.80 10.89 10.02
N MET A 48 -13.08 10.10 9.22
CA MET A 48 -13.70 9.33 8.14
C MET A 48 -13.75 7.88 8.54
N PRO A 49 -14.72 7.11 8.01
CA PRO A 49 -14.72 5.65 8.25
C PRO A 49 -13.40 5.03 7.82
N LEU A 50 -12.89 4.09 8.59
CA LEU A 50 -11.62 3.43 8.30
C LEU A 50 -11.62 2.74 6.94
N GLU A 51 -12.76 2.30 6.45
CA GLU A 51 -12.88 1.68 5.13
C GLU A 51 -12.55 2.66 3.99
N MET A 52 -12.64 3.96 4.24
CA MET A 52 -12.27 5.00 3.28
C MET A 52 -10.77 5.26 3.23
N GLY A 53 -10.03 4.71 4.17
CA GLY A 53 -8.61 4.89 4.32
C GLY A 53 -8.24 5.26 5.74
N VAL A 54 -6.97 5.07 6.09
CA VAL A 54 -6.45 5.29 7.43
C VAL A 54 -5.63 6.58 7.44
N CYS A 55 -5.97 7.49 8.35
CA CYS A 55 -5.26 8.74 8.51
C CYS A 55 -3.80 8.48 8.92
N ALA A 56 -2.87 9.23 8.33
CA ALA A 56 -1.44 9.07 8.61
C ALA A 56 -1.11 9.11 10.10
N GLY A 57 -1.79 9.96 10.87
CA GLY A 57 -1.57 10.07 12.32
C GLY A 57 -1.87 8.80 13.10
N GLN A 58 -2.71 7.91 12.57
CA GLN A 58 -3.02 6.65 13.23
C GLN A 58 -1.80 5.74 13.36
N PHE A 59 -0.87 5.84 12.40
CA PHE A 59 0.31 4.96 12.40
C PHE A 59 1.27 5.31 13.54
N GLU A 60 1.23 6.53 14.06
CA GLU A 60 2.04 6.90 15.20
C GLU A 60 1.62 6.14 16.45
N ARG A 61 0.38 5.73 16.54
CA ARG A 61 -0.12 4.92 17.66
C ARG A 61 0.47 3.52 17.67
N CYS A 62 1.03 3.09 16.54
CA CYS A 62 1.71 1.79 16.45
C CYS A 62 3.17 1.88 16.87
N GLY A 63 3.59 3.00 17.47
CA GLY A 63 4.93 3.15 18.01
C GLY A 63 5.93 3.76 17.06
N LEU A 64 5.48 4.30 15.92
CA LEU A 64 6.38 4.90 14.93
C LEU A 64 6.35 6.41 15.03
N SER A 65 7.51 7.04 14.79
CA SER A 65 7.57 8.49 14.72
C SER A 65 6.93 8.99 13.43
N GLN A 66 6.51 10.26 13.42
CA GLN A 66 5.89 10.87 12.27
C GLN A 66 6.78 10.82 11.02
N SER A 67 8.07 11.11 11.18
CA SER A 67 8.99 11.10 10.05
C SER A 67 9.19 9.69 9.49
N THR A 68 9.25 8.69 10.37
CA THR A 68 9.35 7.28 9.96
C THR A 68 8.12 6.85 9.19
N VAL A 69 6.93 7.18 9.72
CA VAL A 69 5.67 6.88 9.04
C VAL A 69 5.63 7.51 7.65
N SER A 70 5.95 8.79 7.58
CA SER A 70 5.93 9.54 6.31
C SER A 70 6.85 8.90 5.27
N ALA A 71 8.06 8.52 5.68
CA ALA A 71 9.02 7.89 4.78
C ALA A 71 8.50 6.55 4.23
N HIS A 72 7.97 5.71 5.10
CA HIS A 72 7.47 4.40 4.67
C HIS A 72 6.21 4.49 3.81
N LEU A 73 5.29 5.40 4.16
CA LEU A 73 4.09 5.62 3.35
C LEU A 73 4.46 6.13 1.97
N SER A 74 5.47 6.99 1.87
CA SER A 74 5.96 7.50 0.59
C SER A 74 6.50 6.36 -0.29
N VAL A 75 7.31 5.48 0.28
CA VAL A 75 7.86 4.33 -0.46
C VAL A 75 6.74 3.43 -0.98
N LEU A 76 5.77 3.10 -0.12
CA LEU A 76 4.64 2.24 -0.51
C LEU A 76 3.76 2.89 -1.57
N THR A 77 3.56 4.20 -1.46
CA THR A 77 2.77 4.96 -2.44
C THR A 77 3.45 4.97 -3.81
N LYS A 78 4.75 5.22 -3.85
CA LYS A 78 5.51 5.21 -5.11
C LYS A 78 5.53 3.85 -5.76
N ALA A 79 5.52 2.80 -4.97
CA ALA A 79 5.45 1.43 -5.48
C ALA A 79 4.04 1.05 -5.95
N GLY A 80 3.05 1.91 -5.71
CA GLY A 80 1.69 1.66 -6.14
C GLY A 80 0.94 0.64 -5.30
N LEU A 81 1.45 0.31 -4.10
CA LEU A 81 0.82 -0.68 -3.23
C LEU A 81 -0.27 -0.09 -2.35
N ILE A 82 -0.18 1.20 -2.08
CA ILE A 82 -1.20 1.94 -1.35
C ILE A 82 -1.52 3.22 -2.11
N THR A 83 -2.70 3.76 -1.88
CA THR A 83 -3.14 5.00 -2.50
C THR A 83 -3.45 6.04 -1.42
N PRO A 84 -2.96 7.28 -1.60
CA PRO A 84 -3.33 8.38 -0.72
C PRO A 84 -4.63 9.00 -1.19
N HIS A 85 -5.46 9.42 -0.26
CA HIS A 85 -6.68 10.16 -0.54
C HIS A 85 -6.71 11.39 0.36
N ARG A 86 -6.67 12.55 -0.25
CA ARG A 86 -6.60 13.80 0.48
C ARG A 86 -7.98 14.42 0.66
N VAL A 87 -8.31 14.76 1.90
CA VAL A 87 -9.54 15.45 2.24
C VAL A 87 -9.16 16.63 3.13
N GLY A 88 -9.20 17.84 2.57
CA GLY A 88 -8.74 19.04 3.28
C GLY A 88 -7.26 18.93 3.63
N GLN A 89 -6.96 19.04 4.92
CA GLN A 89 -5.58 18.93 5.41
C GLN A 89 -5.17 17.51 5.78
N TRP A 90 -6.11 16.55 5.63
CA TRP A 90 -5.89 15.16 6.04
C TRP A 90 -5.56 14.31 4.83
N THR A 91 -4.65 13.35 5.01
CA THR A 91 -4.37 12.32 4.00
C THR A 91 -4.71 10.97 4.59
N PHE A 92 -5.50 10.20 3.88
CA PHE A 92 -5.91 8.87 4.26
C PHE A 92 -5.28 7.86 3.31
N TYR A 93 -4.85 6.72 3.82
CA TYR A 93 -4.16 5.71 3.03
C TYR A 93 -4.94 4.42 3.01
N LYS A 94 -4.98 3.81 1.85
CA LYS A 94 -5.70 2.56 1.63
C LYS A 94 -4.87 1.66 0.71
N ARG A 95 -4.94 0.36 0.93
CA ARG A 95 -4.29 -0.60 0.03
C ARG A 95 -4.94 -0.53 -1.34
N ASP A 96 -4.12 -0.66 -2.38
CA ASP A 96 -4.62 -0.85 -3.73
C ASP A 96 -4.71 -2.35 -3.98
N GLU A 97 -5.89 -2.92 -3.78
CA GLU A 97 -6.06 -4.37 -3.88
C GLU A 97 -5.83 -4.90 -5.30
N GLU A 98 -6.16 -4.11 -6.32
CA GLU A 98 -5.90 -4.51 -7.69
C GLU A 98 -4.40 -4.57 -7.98
N ALA A 99 -3.65 -3.57 -7.53
CA ALA A 99 -2.20 -3.55 -7.69
C ALA A 99 -1.54 -4.70 -6.93
N ILE A 100 -2.00 -4.98 -5.73
CA ILE A 100 -1.46 -6.08 -4.92
C ILE A 100 -1.76 -7.42 -5.59
N ALA A 101 -2.97 -7.61 -6.12
CA ALA A 101 -3.33 -8.83 -6.82
C ALA A 101 -2.46 -9.03 -8.07
N ALA A 102 -2.23 -7.97 -8.83
CA ALA A 102 -1.37 -8.02 -10.02
C ALA A 102 0.07 -8.37 -9.65
N PHE A 103 0.55 -7.81 -8.54
CA PHE A 103 1.89 -8.09 -8.03
C PHE A 103 2.03 -9.57 -7.65
N ILE A 104 1.06 -10.11 -6.92
CA ILE A 104 1.05 -11.52 -6.51
C ILE A 104 1.01 -12.43 -7.75
N ALA A 105 0.16 -12.09 -8.72
CA ALA A 105 0.06 -12.86 -9.96
C ALA A 105 1.39 -12.87 -10.71
N THR A 106 2.07 -11.73 -10.76
CA THR A 106 3.37 -11.62 -11.41
C THR A 106 4.40 -12.50 -10.73
N LEU A 107 4.43 -12.52 -9.40
CA LEU A 107 5.33 -13.39 -8.65
C LEU A 107 5.01 -14.87 -8.91
N SER A 108 3.75 -15.21 -9.02
CA SER A 108 3.33 -16.58 -9.27
C SER A 108 3.79 -17.09 -10.64
N ASP A 109 4.03 -16.18 -11.57
CA ASP A 109 4.45 -16.53 -12.93
C ASP A 109 5.99 -16.62 -13.09
N LEU A 110 6.72 -16.37 -12.03
CA LEU A 110 8.19 -16.55 -12.07
C LEU A 110 8.58 -18.07 -12.09
#